data_13fc1a892096376f20bb51215f23520a
#
_entry.id   13fc1a892096376f20bb51215f23520a
#
_cell.length_a   1.000
_cell.length_b   1.000
_cell.length_c   1.000
_cell.angle_alpha   90.00
_cell.angle_beta   90.00
_cell.angle_gamma   90.00
#
_symmetry.space_group_name_H-M   'P 1'
#
loop_
_entity.id
_entity.type
_entity.pdbx_description
1 polymer ?
#
loop_
_entity_poly.entity_id
_entity_poly.type
_entity_poly.pdbx_seq_one_letter_code
_entity_poly.pdbx_strand_id
1 'polypeptide(L)'
;TLANDTAAALAQRGVTSVTLNWRGTLFDGASHLSSWDAQEVGSYEGHVGPMAIDAGRTFEGANDFYADAPGHVAQVFSSALTSAGVSVSLGEAGEPPAGASPLASVSSAPMGEQLRWMLAHSDNTLADQYCRFAARAAGAPTTYEGATSTIASTLTSAGIPTDGLFL
;
A
#
# COMPACT_ATOMS: atom_id res chain seq x y z
N THR A 1 -10.20 -16.96 0.55
CA THR A 1 -9.46 -15.77 1.02
C THR A 1 -7.96 -16.06 1.01
N LEU A 2 -7.12 -15.00 0.95
CA LEU A 2 -5.66 -15.16 0.96
C LEU A 2 -5.16 -16.03 2.12
N ALA A 3 -5.69 -15.86 3.33
CA ALA A 3 -5.30 -16.65 4.49
C ALA A 3 -5.65 -18.14 4.33
N ASN A 4 -6.86 -18.46 3.87
CA ASN A 4 -7.28 -19.86 3.66
C ASN A 4 -6.44 -20.52 2.56
N ASP A 5 -6.19 -19.81 1.45
CA ASP A 5 -5.42 -20.34 0.33
C ASP A 5 -3.96 -20.57 0.74
N THR A 6 -3.38 -19.64 1.54
CA THR A 6 -2.05 -19.80 2.12
C THR A 6 -2.00 -20.99 3.10
N ALA A 7 -2.97 -21.11 4.00
CA ALA A 7 -3.03 -22.21 4.96
C ALA A 7 -3.15 -23.57 4.24
N ALA A 8 -3.97 -23.67 3.19
CA ALA A 8 -4.09 -24.87 2.38
C ALA A 8 -2.76 -25.23 1.68
N ALA A 9 -2.05 -24.22 1.11
CA ALA A 9 -0.77 -24.45 0.46
C ALA A 9 0.35 -24.86 1.46
N LEU A 10 0.33 -24.35 2.69
CA LEU A 10 1.22 -24.77 3.77
C LEU A 10 0.91 -26.21 4.21
N ALA A 11 -0.38 -26.54 4.40
CA ALA A 11 -0.80 -27.89 4.78
C ALA A 11 -0.37 -28.95 3.76
N GLN A 12 -0.48 -28.66 2.45
CA GLN A 12 0.01 -29.54 1.38
C GLN A 12 1.51 -29.83 1.47
N ARG A 13 2.29 -28.94 2.12
CA ARG A 13 3.73 -29.07 2.35
C ARG A 13 4.05 -29.64 3.73
N GLY A 14 3.06 -29.98 4.54
CA GLY A 14 3.24 -30.46 5.91
C GLY A 14 3.72 -29.36 6.88
N VAL A 15 3.57 -28.08 6.52
CA VAL A 15 4.00 -26.94 7.33
C VAL A 15 2.83 -26.49 8.20
N THR A 16 3.02 -26.51 9.51
CA THR A 16 1.99 -26.16 10.51
C THR A 16 2.34 -24.89 11.29
N SER A 17 3.57 -24.38 11.16
CA SER A 17 4.01 -23.15 11.82
C SER A 17 4.91 -22.33 10.91
N VAL A 18 4.79 -21.01 11.00
CA VAL A 18 5.56 -20.05 10.19
C VAL A 18 5.96 -18.82 11.01
N THR A 19 7.03 -18.16 10.58
CA THR A 19 7.30 -16.76 10.92
C THR A 19 6.82 -15.91 9.77
N LEU A 20 5.90 -14.98 10.05
CA LEU A 20 5.36 -14.06 9.06
C LEU A 20 6.15 -12.77 9.05
N ASN A 21 6.91 -12.55 7.99
CA ASN A 21 7.52 -11.26 7.68
C ASN A 21 6.69 -10.56 6.60
N TRP A 22 6.81 -9.24 6.49
CA TRP A 22 6.06 -8.48 5.50
C TRP A 22 6.92 -7.42 4.82
N ARG A 23 6.51 -6.99 3.65
CA ARG A 23 7.14 -5.86 3.00
C ARG A 23 6.59 -4.56 3.57
N GLY A 24 7.44 -3.78 4.24
CA GLY A 24 7.06 -2.52 4.88
C GLY A 24 7.07 -1.33 3.93
N THR A 25 7.85 -1.40 2.83
CA THR A 25 8.03 -0.31 1.88
C THR A 25 7.92 -0.78 0.44
N LEU A 26 7.42 0.08 -0.42
CA LEU A 26 7.39 -0.11 -1.88
C LEU A 26 7.86 1.14 -2.61
N PHE A 27 7.77 2.27 -1.95
CA PHE A 27 8.09 3.59 -2.48
C PHE A 27 9.33 4.15 -1.79
N ASP A 28 10.06 5.00 -2.51
CA ASP A 28 11.20 5.73 -1.98
C ASP A 28 10.74 6.97 -1.21
N GLY A 29 11.56 7.44 -0.26
CA GLY A 29 11.27 8.64 0.51
C GLY A 29 10.24 8.44 1.62
N ALA A 30 9.71 9.55 2.10
CA ALA A 30 8.73 9.55 3.18
C ALA A 30 7.38 8.98 2.72
N SER A 31 6.74 8.19 3.58
CA SER A 31 5.40 7.66 3.35
C SER A 31 4.28 8.69 3.59
N HIS A 32 4.63 9.82 4.22
CA HIS A 32 3.76 10.93 4.56
C HIS A 32 4.60 12.21 4.62
N LEU A 33 4.08 13.34 4.14
CA LEU A 33 4.79 14.61 4.19
C LEU A 33 4.61 15.27 5.56
N SER A 34 5.71 15.52 6.25
CA SER A 34 5.70 16.19 7.56
C SER A 34 5.14 17.62 7.51
N SER A 35 5.16 18.27 6.33
CA SER A 35 4.53 19.57 6.14
C SER A 35 3.02 19.55 6.28
N TRP A 36 2.40 18.42 6.05
CA TRP A 36 0.95 18.25 6.20
C TRP A 36 0.54 18.21 7.67
N ASP A 37 1.32 17.59 8.54
CA ASP A 37 1.07 17.60 9.98
C ASP A 37 1.09 19.03 10.55
N ALA A 38 2.06 19.84 10.09
CA ALA A 38 2.18 21.24 10.50
C ALA A 38 1.02 22.14 10.03
N GLN A 39 0.28 21.68 9.01
CA GLN A 39 -0.87 22.40 8.42
C GLN A 39 -2.21 21.79 8.84
N GLU A 40 -2.22 20.86 9.80
CA GLU A 40 -3.42 20.13 10.27
C GLU A 40 -4.15 19.33 9.16
N VAL A 41 -3.48 19.05 8.04
CA VAL A 41 -4.05 18.26 6.95
C VAL A 41 -3.72 16.75 7.08
N GLY A 42 -2.86 16.37 8.02
CA GLY A 42 -2.50 14.99 8.31
C GLY A 42 -3.68 14.10 8.70
N SER A 43 -4.80 14.70 9.18
CA SER A 43 -6.05 13.98 9.44
C SER A 43 -6.82 13.61 8.16
N TYR A 44 -6.41 14.10 6.99
CA TYR A 44 -7.04 13.80 5.70
C TYR A 44 -6.23 12.85 4.83
N GLU A 45 -5.04 12.47 5.28
CA GLU A 45 -4.15 11.61 4.54
C GLU A 45 -3.32 10.72 5.46
N GLY A 46 -3.31 9.41 5.15
CA GLY A 46 -2.51 8.41 5.84
C GLY A 46 -1.15 8.19 5.19
N HIS A 47 -0.40 7.27 5.77
CA HIS A 47 0.88 6.83 5.24
C HIS A 47 0.70 5.93 4.02
N VAL A 48 1.30 6.28 2.88
CA VAL A 48 1.31 5.42 1.70
C VAL A 48 2.25 4.24 1.89
N GLY A 49 1.85 3.07 1.40
CA GLY A 49 2.63 1.85 1.58
C GLY A 49 2.24 0.78 0.56
N PRO A 50 2.95 -0.39 0.60
CA PRO A 50 2.71 -1.47 -0.36
C PRO A 50 1.37 -2.17 -0.17
N MET A 51 0.78 -2.05 1.01
CA MET A 51 -0.50 -2.66 1.35
C MET A 51 -1.15 -1.91 2.51
N ALA A 52 -2.47 -1.83 2.46
CA ALA A 52 -3.30 -1.21 3.50
C ALA A 52 -4.70 -1.84 3.48
N ILE A 53 -5.38 -1.79 4.61
CA ILE A 53 -6.81 -2.03 4.72
C ILE A 53 -7.46 -0.66 4.87
N ASP A 54 -8.55 -0.41 4.19
CA ASP A 54 -9.31 0.86 4.21
C ASP A 54 -8.42 2.10 3.98
N ALA A 55 -7.48 2.01 3.02
CA ALA A 55 -6.49 3.05 2.73
C ALA A 55 -5.64 3.45 3.96
N GLY A 56 -5.41 2.52 4.89
CA GLY A 56 -4.63 2.73 6.10
C GLY A 56 -5.41 3.33 7.28
N ARG A 57 -6.71 3.51 7.15
CA ARG A 57 -7.58 4.00 8.24
C ARG A 57 -7.72 2.98 9.37
N THR A 58 -7.95 3.48 10.57
CA THR A 58 -8.18 2.62 11.76
C THR A 58 -9.48 1.84 11.66
N PHE A 59 -10.47 2.37 10.94
CA PHE A 59 -11.71 1.70 10.49
C PHE A 59 -12.28 2.45 9.28
N GLU A 60 -13.21 1.83 8.56
CA GLU A 60 -13.86 2.43 7.40
C GLU A 60 -14.50 3.79 7.75
N GLY A 61 -14.13 4.83 7.00
CA GLY A 61 -14.63 6.20 7.21
C GLY A 61 -13.94 6.98 8.34
N ALA A 62 -12.95 6.41 9.02
CA ALA A 62 -12.18 7.14 10.03
C ALA A 62 -11.32 8.24 9.40
N ASN A 63 -11.08 9.31 10.17
CA ASN A 63 -10.07 10.33 9.88
C ASN A 63 -8.78 10.10 10.69
N ASP A 64 -8.57 8.87 11.12
CA ASP A 64 -7.41 8.43 11.89
C ASP A 64 -6.74 7.26 11.16
N PHE A 65 -5.43 7.29 11.06
CA PHE A 65 -4.65 6.38 10.22
C PHE A 65 -3.60 5.64 11.03
N TYR A 66 -3.33 4.39 10.64
CA TYR A 66 -2.17 3.66 11.15
C TYR A 66 -0.88 4.26 10.61
N ALA A 67 0.05 4.60 11.48
CA ALA A 67 1.40 5.04 11.10
C ALA A 67 2.18 3.92 10.36
N ASP A 68 1.88 2.66 10.66
CA ASP A 68 2.40 1.48 9.96
C ASP A 68 1.23 0.64 9.42
N ALA A 69 0.62 1.09 8.33
CA ALA A 69 -0.47 0.37 7.67
C ALA A 69 -0.04 -1.03 7.19
N PRO A 70 1.17 -1.23 6.59
CA PRO A 70 1.65 -2.57 6.24
C PRO A 70 1.78 -3.52 7.43
N GLY A 71 2.30 -3.04 8.57
CA GLY A 71 2.39 -3.82 9.80
C GLY A 71 1.01 -4.19 10.35
N HIS A 72 0.04 -3.29 10.26
CA HIS A 72 -1.36 -3.61 10.60
C HIS A 72 -1.93 -4.73 9.71
N VAL A 73 -1.72 -4.67 8.39
CA VAL A 73 -2.11 -5.75 7.47
C VAL A 73 -1.46 -7.07 7.86
N ALA A 74 -0.18 -7.06 8.23
CA ALA A 74 0.52 -8.27 8.69
C ALA A 74 -0.10 -8.85 9.96
N GLN A 75 -0.52 -8.03 10.92
CA GLN A 75 -1.21 -8.46 12.14
C GLN A 75 -2.57 -9.10 11.81
N VAL A 76 -3.37 -8.46 10.96
CA VAL A 76 -4.67 -8.97 10.50
C VAL A 76 -4.50 -10.31 9.78
N PHE A 77 -3.50 -10.39 8.88
CA PHE A 77 -3.20 -11.61 8.14
C PHE A 77 -2.70 -12.74 9.06
N SER A 78 -1.84 -12.43 10.05
CA SER A 78 -1.39 -13.36 11.07
C SER A 78 -2.57 -13.97 11.85
N SER A 79 -3.50 -13.12 12.27
CA SER A 79 -4.71 -13.55 12.99
C SER A 79 -5.59 -14.44 12.11
N ALA A 80 -5.74 -14.10 10.84
CA ALA A 80 -6.52 -14.89 9.88
C ALA A 80 -5.88 -16.26 9.59
N LEU A 81 -4.55 -16.33 9.46
CA LEU A 81 -3.81 -17.59 9.31
C LEU A 81 -3.94 -18.47 10.56
N THR A 82 -3.85 -17.86 11.75
CA THR A 82 -4.04 -18.58 13.02
C THR A 82 -5.44 -19.18 13.09
N SER A 83 -6.46 -18.42 12.69
CA SER A 83 -7.85 -18.91 12.60
C SER A 83 -8.01 -20.02 11.57
N ALA A 84 -7.16 -20.06 10.54
CA ALA A 84 -7.11 -21.12 9.53
C ALA A 84 -6.25 -22.34 9.95
N GLY A 85 -5.77 -22.38 11.20
CA GLY A 85 -5.08 -23.53 11.79
C GLY A 85 -3.55 -23.51 11.64
N VAL A 86 -2.94 -22.40 11.24
CA VAL A 86 -1.48 -22.25 11.17
C VAL A 86 -0.97 -21.53 12.42
N SER A 87 0.06 -22.09 13.06
CA SER A 87 0.77 -21.40 14.15
C SER A 87 1.64 -20.29 13.57
N VAL A 88 1.39 -19.03 13.94
CA VAL A 88 2.09 -17.87 13.36
C VAL A 88 2.85 -17.12 14.44
N SER A 89 4.14 -16.90 14.20
CA SER A 89 4.95 -15.90 14.91
C SER A 89 5.11 -14.68 14.01
N LEU A 90 4.74 -13.50 14.52
CA LEU A 90 4.96 -12.26 13.78
C LEU A 90 6.45 -11.93 13.83
N GLY A 91 7.05 -11.72 12.67
CA GLY A 91 8.45 -11.34 12.49
C GLY A 91 8.61 -9.84 12.27
N GLU A 92 9.36 -9.46 11.26
CA GLU A 92 9.75 -8.09 10.98
C GLU A 92 9.46 -7.68 9.53
N ALA A 93 9.42 -6.37 9.28
CA ALA A 93 9.37 -5.83 7.94
C ALA A 93 10.70 -6.09 7.22
N GLY A 94 10.63 -6.54 5.96
CA GLY A 94 11.82 -6.83 5.16
C GLY A 94 11.49 -7.30 3.76
N GLU A 95 12.52 -7.53 2.97
CA GLU A 95 12.36 -8.07 1.62
C GLU A 95 12.27 -9.61 1.68
N PRO A 96 11.48 -10.22 0.79
CA PRO A 96 11.42 -11.67 0.70
C PRO A 96 12.77 -12.26 0.28
N PRO A 97 13.10 -13.47 0.71
CA PRO A 97 14.31 -14.16 0.25
C PRO A 97 14.35 -14.28 -1.27
N ALA A 98 15.55 -14.13 -1.84
CA ALA A 98 15.72 -14.32 -3.27
C ALA A 98 15.27 -15.74 -3.69
N GLY A 99 14.49 -15.81 -4.75
CA GLY A 99 13.94 -17.08 -5.26
C GLY A 99 12.75 -17.64 -4.48
N ALA A 100 12.20 -16.91 -3.54
CA ALA A 100 10.96 -17.31 -2.87
C ALA A 100 9.80 -17.46 -3.89
N SER A 101 9.08 -18.57 -3.81
CA SER A 101 7.93 -18.83 -4.68
C SER A 101 6.64 -18.45 -3.97
N PRO A 102 5.68 -17.82 -4.65
CA PRO A 102 4.37 -17.52 -4.08
C PRO A 102 3.65 -18.78 -3.60
N LEU A 103 3.02 -18.71 -2.44
CA LEU A 103 2.14 -19.76 -1.92
C LEU A 103 0.69 -19.55 -2.36
N ALA A 104 0.25 -18.30 -2.29
CA ALA A 104 -1.07 -17.85 -2.70
C ALA A 104 -0.99 -16.38 -3.12
N SER A 105 -1.98 -15.93 -3.85
CA SER A 105 -2.13 -14.54 -4.25
C SER A 105 -3.59 -14.13 -4.34
N VAL A 106 -3.86 -12.87 -4.08
CA VAL A 106 -5.13 -12.21 -4.40
C VAL A 106 -4.82 -10.93 -5.15
N SER A 107 -5.72 -10.52 -6.01
CA SER A 107 -5.64 -9.23 -6.70
C SER A 107 -6.68 -8.28 -6.12
N SER A 108 -6.32 -7.02 -6.01
CA SER A 108 -7.27 -5.94 -5.76
C SER A 108 -8.19 -5.73 -6.98
N ALA A 109 -9.21 -4.90 -6.82
CA ALA A 109 -10.05 -4.46 -7.93
C ALA A 109 -9.21 -3.85 -9.07
N PRO A 110 -9.68 -3.89 -10.32
CA PRO A 110 -9.00 -3.22 -11.44
C PRO A 110 -8.74 -1.73 -11.14
N MET A 111 -7.61 -1.20 -11.61
CA MET A 111 -7.18 0.18 -11.34
C MET A 111 -8.28 1.21 -11.64
N GLY A 112 -9.02 1.04 -12.74
CA GLY A 112 -10.11 1.96 -13.09
C GLY A 112 -11.27 1.99 -12.07
N GLU A 113 -11.51 0.90 -11.37
CA GLU A 113 -12.50 0.84 -10.29
C GLU A 113 -11.97 1.50 -9.02
N GLN A 114 -10.70 1.26 -8.69
CA GLN A 114 -10.03 1.89 -7.55
C GLN A 114 -9.96 3.41 -7.73
N LEU A 115 -9.58 3.90 -8.92
CA LEU A 115 -9.56 5.34 -9.25
C LEU A 115 -10.95 5.96 -9.16
N ARG A 116 -11.98 5.25 -9.62
CA ARG A 116 -13.36 5.72 -9.54
C ARG A 116 -13.82 5.85 -8.10
N TRP A 117 -13.45 4.87 -7.25
CA TRP A 117 -13.72 4.90 -5.82
C TRP A 117 -12.98 6.06 -5.14
N MET A 118 -11.69 6.20 -5.39
CA MET A 118 -10.85 7.30 -4.87
C MET A 118 -11.45 8.68 -5.18
N LEU A 119 -11.84 8.91 -6.44
CA LEU A 119 -12.43 10.19 -6.86
C LEU A 119 -13.80 10.42 -6.21
N ALA A 120 -14.62 9.37 -6.07
CA ALA A 120 -15.95 9.47 -5.46
C ALA A 120 -15.90 9.77 -3.95
N HIS A 121 -14.82 9.35 -3.27
CA HIS A 121 -14.65 9.52 -1.82
C HIS A 121 -13.62 10.60 -1.46
N SER A 122 -13.01 11.24 -2.47
CA SER A 122 -11.98 12.26 -2.27
C SER A 122 -10.83 11.75 -1.38
N ASP A 123 -10.35 10.53 -1.65
CA ASP A 123 -9.34 9.86 -0.82
C ASP A 123 -7.94 10.33 -1.20
N ASN A 124 -7.33 11.12 -0.35
CA ASN A 124 -6.00 11.71 -0.56
C ASN A 124 -4.90 10.64 -0.50
N THR A 125 -4.98 9.69 0.43
CA THR A 125 -3.98 8.62 0.58
C THR A 125 -3.88 7.77 -0.69
N LEU A 126 -5.02 7.40 -1.27
CA LEU A 126 -5.02 6.67 -2.54
C LEU A 126 -4.56 7.55 -3.70
N ALA A 127 -4.83 8.86 -3.68
CA ALA A 127 -4.35 9.77 -4.71
C ALA A 127 -2.82 9.84 -4.73
N ASP A 128 -2.16 10.08 -3.58
CA ASP A 128 -0.68 10.03 -3.48
C ASP A 128 -0.15 8.65 -3.90
N GLN A 129 -0.74 7.58 -3.38
CA GLN A 129 -0.30 6.23 -3.71
C GLN A 129 -0.34 5.95 -5.22
N TYR A 130 -1.40 6.34 -5.91
CA TYR A 130 -1.52 6.13 -7.37
C TYR A 130 -0.57 7.02 -8.17
N CYS A 131 -0.27 8.23 -7.69
CA CYS A 131 0.76 9.08 -8.29
C CYS A 131 2.14 8.41 -8.19
N ARG A 132 2.48 7.80 -7.06
CA ARG A 132 3.73 7.04 -6.90
C ARG A 132 3.76 5.76 -7.73
N PHE A 133 2.64 5.08 -7.92
CA PHE A 133 2.54 3.98 -8.87
C PHE A 133 2.75 4.43 -10.32
N ALA A 134 2.24 5.62 -10.69
CA ALA A 134 2.49 6.19 -12.01
C ALA A 134 3.98 6.50 -12.21
N ALA A 135 4.65 7.10 -11.21
CA ALA A 135 6.10 7.34 -11.24
C ALA A 135 6.87 6.02 -11.41
N ARG A 136 6.52 5.00 -10.63
CA ARG A 136 7.12 3.66 -10.76
C ARG A 136 6.94 3.06 -12.14
N ALA A 137 5.75 3.16 -12.72
CA ALA A 137 5.46 2.67 -14.07
C ALA A 137 6.24 3.42 -15.15
N ALA A 138 6.52 4.72 -14.94
CA ALA A 138 7.33 5.55 -15.80
C ALA A 138 8.85 5.35 -15.59
N GLY A 139 9.28 4.51 -14.62
CA GLY A 139 10.70 4.36 -14.27
C GLY A 139 11.29 5.57 -13.55
N ALA A 140 10.45 6.45 -13.01
CA ALA A 140 10.86 7.61 -12.20
C ALA A 140 11.00 7.24 -10.72
N PRO A 141 11.70 8.04 -9.92
CA PRO A 141 11.73 7.87 -8.46
C PRO A 141 10.32 7.88 -7.88
N THR A 142 10.07 7.00 -6.92
CA THR A 142 8.76 6.85 -6.26
C THR A 142 8.61 7.74 -5.02
N THR A 143 9.41 8.79 -4.95
CA THR A 143 9.27 9.88 -3.97
C THR A 143 8.10 10.79 -4.33
N TYR A 144 7.72 11.66 -3.43
CA TYR A 144 6.70 12.67 -3.69
C TYR A 144 7.08 13.56 -4.89
N GLU A 145 8.32 14.05 -4.93
CA GLU A 145 8.83 14.88 -6.03
C GLU A 145 8.86 14.14 -7.37
N GLY A 146 9.22 12.86 -7.36
CA GLY A 146 9.20 12.01 -8.56
C GLY A 146 7.78 11.78 -9.07
N ALA A 147 6.82 11.60 -8.16
CA ALA A 147 5.40 11.45 -8.49
C ALA A 147 4.82 12.74 -9.11
N THR A 148 5.02 13.89 -8.46
CA THR A 148 4.54 15.20 -8.96
C THR A 148 5.18 15.57 -10.30
N SER A 149 6.49 15.33 -10.47
CA SER A 149 7.20 15.52 -11.74
C SER A 149 6.63 14.63 -12.85
N THR A 150 6.29 13.36 -12.52
CA THR A 150 5.68 12.43 -13.48
C THR A 150 4.31 12.91 -13.93
N ILE A 151 3.49 13.42 -13.00
CA ILE A 151 2.18 13.99 -13.32
C ILE A 151 2.34 15.20 -14.25
N ALA A 152 3.19 16.16 -13.90
CA ALA A 152 3.43 17.34 -14.70
C ALA A 152 3.87 16.97 -16.15
N SER A 153 4.81 16.03 -16.28
CA SER A 153 5.28 15.54 -17.57
C SER A 153 4.17 14.85 -18.38
N THR A 154 3.31 14.08 -17.71
CA THR A 154 2.19 13.39 -18.34
C THR A 154 1.16 14.39 -18.85
N LEU A 155 0.82 15.40 -18.07
CA LEU A 155 -0.10 16.47 -18.45
C LEU A 155 0.45 17.25 -19.66
N THR A 156 1.72 17.66 -19.60
CA THR A 156 2.38 18.32 -20.72
C THR A 156 2.35 17.47 -21.99
N SER A 157 2.64 16.17 -21.88
CA SER A 157 2.59 15.23 -23.02
C SER A 157 1.19 15.05 -23.58
N ALA A 158 0.17 15.24 -22.76
CA ALA A 158 -1.24 15.25 -23.17
C ALA A 158 -1.70 16.60 -23.78
N GLY A 159 -0.80 17.58 -23.91
CA GLY A 159 -1.11 18.91 -24.43
C GLY A 159 -1.81 19.82 -23.42
N ILE A 160 -1.79 19.49 -22.14
CA ILE A 160 -2.35 20.33 -21.08
C ILE A 160 -1.25 21.29 -20.61
N PRO A 161 -1.48 22.63 -20.64
CA PRO A 161 -0.51 23.60 -20.12
C PRO A 161 -0.23 23.37 -18.64
N THR A 162 1.04 23.36 -18.29
CA THR A 162 1.50 23.16 -16.89
C THR A 162 2.23 24.39 -16.32
N ASP A 163 2.25 25.51 -17.06
CA ASP A 163 2.82 26.75 -16.58
C ASP A 163 2.06 27.26 -15.35
N GLY A 164 2.76 27.41 -14.23
CA GLY A 164 2.15 27.79 -12.95
C GLY A 164 1.45 26.65 -12.21
N LEU A 165 1.52 25.40 -12.70
CA LEU A 165 1.07 24.24 -11.96
C LEU A 165 1.94 24.07 -10.72
N PHE A 166 1.28 23.98 -9.57
CA PHE A 166 1.87 23.63 -8.29
C PHE A 166 1.24 22.33 -7.80
N LEU A 167 2.08 21.31 -7.55
CA LEU A 167 1.68 19.97 -7.10
C LEU A 167 2.35 19.63 -5.77
#